data_b3385511cb19d6ea447cea6c8b34c62b
#
_entry.id   b3385511cb19d6ea447cea6c8b34c62b
#
_cell.length_a   1.000
_cell.length_b   1.000
_cell.length_c   1.000
_cell.angle_alpha   90.00
_cell.angle_beta   90.00
_cell.angle_gamma   90.00
#
_symmetry.space_group_name_H-M   'P 1'
#
loop_
_entity.id
_entity.type
_entity.pdbx_description
1 polymer ?
#
loop_
_entity_poly.entity_id
_entity_poly.type
_entity_poly.pdbx_seq_one_letter_code
_entity_poly.pdbx_strand_id
1 'polypeptide(L)'
;MKEGSSSFNESARGPQSSPYRWVMLAILWLLYAFFGLAYRSISPLVTPILEDLNMSYGQMGFVLGSWQLTYIGASTVAGFFIDRWGIRWSLFFGSLIIALSVGLRYFAAGFGPLLAMVALFGVGGPMISIGCPKTIALWFQGRDRGTAVGIYSTGPFFGGALALIATNRVLMPLTGHSWRLTFAWYGIMILLAACLWWFLARDITTSEASERTGMKGILATLLKVRNIRIVLVCGLFTFAIIHGLTSWLPRILEDQGFSPTLAGYASSVPLLAGIPSLLVLPRFIPSERRGLSLAVMAVLSASSVWLILCLTGPLMYVGLIVYGIAACTLVPLLTLILMETPEVGAKHMGSAGGLFFCVSEIGGFMGPFMLGALVDWTGGFLAGGYLVVALSLGILLMSLLIEKQAVGE
;
A
#
# COMPACT_ATOMS: atom_id res chain seq x y z
N MET A 1 -59.64 7.28 -1.24
CA MET A 1 -58.88 6.53 -0.25
C MET A 1 -57.98 5.53 -0.98
N LYS A 2 -56.76 5.93 -1.28
CA LYS A 2 -55.63 5.07 -1.71
C LYS A 2 -54.36 5.92 -1.71
N GLU A 3 -53.94 6.34 -0.55
CA GLU A 3 -52.59 6.86 -0.30
C GLU A 3 -52.13 6.21 1.00
N GLY A 4 -51.15 5.32 0.95
CA GLY A 4 -50.63 4.70 2.17
C GLY A 4 -49.90 3.37 1.97
N SER A 5 -49.19 3.15 0.83
CA SER A 5 -48.48 1.89 0.63
C SER A 5 -47.03 2.02 0.10
N SER A 6 -46.48 3.20 -0.02
CA SER A 6 -45.11 3.37 -0.55
C SER A 6 -43.99 3.44 0.51
N SER A 7 -44.32 3.72 1.79
CA SER A 7 -43.32 3.89 2.84
C SER A 7 -42.91 2.58 3.57
N PHE A 8 -43.67 1.48 3.40
CA PHE A 8 -43.43 0.22 4.10
C PHE A 8 -42.45 -0.74 3.38
N ASN A 9 -42.05 -0.42 2.14
CA ASN A 9 -41.26 -1.37 1.33
C ASN A 9 -39.75 -1.05 1.27
N GLU A 10 -39.28 0.07 1.86
CA GLU A 10 -37.85 0.41 1.89
C GLU A 10 -37.09 -0.26 3.06
N SER A 11 -37.78 -0.56 4.17
CA SER A 11 -37.16 -1.21 5.33
C SER A 11 -36.93 -2.71 5.17
N ALA A 12 -37.52 -3.35 4.16
CA ALA A 12 -37.35 -4.79 3.88
C ALA A 12 -36.21 -5.13 2.91
N ARG A 13 -35.58 -4.12 2.27
CA ARG A 13 -34.41 -4.34 1.42
C ARG A 13 -33.15 -4.25 2.25
N GLY A 14 -32.43 -5.36 2.42
CA GLY A 14 -31.14 -5.39 3.12
C GLY A 14 -30.17 -4.34 2.55
N PRO A 15 -29.14 -3.92 3.32
CA PRO A 15 -28.20 -2.86 2.96
C PRO A 15 -27.53 -3.08 1.59
N GLN A 16 -27.42 -4.31 1.15
CA GLN A 16 -26.81 -4.75 -0.11
C GLN A 16 -27.65 -4.45 -1.36
N SER A 17 -28.96 -4.18 -1.20
CA SER A 17 -29.85 -3.77 -2.28
C SER A 17 -30.08 -2.25 -2.31
N SER A 18 -29.60 -1.53 -1.29
CA SER A 18 -29.77 -0.08 -1.18
C SER A 18 -28.85 0.67 -2.17
N PRO A 19 -29.35 1.67 -2.93
CA PRO A 19 -28.51 2.56 -3.73
C PRO A 19 -27.41 3.26 -2.92
N TYR A 20 -27.61 3.42 -1.62
CA TYR A 20 -26.64 4.04 -0.70
C TYR A 20 -25.29 3.32 -0.63
N ARG A 21 -25.22 2.04 -1.02
CA ARG A 21 -23.97 1.28 -1.12
C ARG A 21 -22.94 1.97 -2.02
N TRP A 22 -23.37 2.66 -3.07
CA TRP A 22 -22.48 3.40 -3.98
C TRP A 22 -21.93 4.67 -3.33
N VAL A 23 -22.72 5.33 -2.46
CA VAL A 23 -22.24 6.43 -1.62
C VAL A 23 -21.19 5.92 -0.65
N MET A 24 -21.44 4.77 0.02
CA MET A 24 -20.47 4.13 0.89
C MET A 24 -19.18 3.79 0.15
N LEU A 25 -19.27 3.30 -1.08
CA LEU A 25 -18.09 3.02 -1.91
C LEU A 25 -17.31 4.29 -2.26
N ALA A 26 -18.00 5.36 -2.61
CA ALA A 26 -17.37 6.64 -3.00
C ALA A 26 -16.60 7.26 -1.82
N ILE A 27 -17.21 7.33 -0.63
CA ILE A 27 -16.53 7.87 0.56
C ILE A 27 -15.42 6.93 1.05
N LEU A 28 -15.57 5.62 0.91
CA LEU A 28 -14.54 4.64 1.22
C LEU A 28 -13.34 4.78 0.28
N TRP A 29 -13.60 4.94 -1.03
CA TRP A 29 -12.57 5.20 -2.03
C TRP A 29 -11.81 6.49 -1.73
N LEU A 30 -12.53 7.57 -1.38
CA LEU A 30 -11.92 8.84 -0.99
C LEU A 30 -11.01 8.68 0.23
N LEU A 31 -11.50 7.98 1.26
CA LEU A 31 -10.73 7.72 2.47
C LEU A 31 -9.44 6.93 2.17
N TYR A 32 -9.55 5.92 1.29
CA TYR A 32 -8.40 5.10 0.89
C TYR A 32 -7.46 5.85 -0.07
N ALA A 33 -7.98 6.79 -0.86
CA ALA A 33 -7.14 7.72 -1.62
C ALA A 33 -6.34 8.64 -0.69
N PHE A 34 -6.94 9.17 0.38
CA PHE A 34 -6.22 9.95 1.37
C PHE A 34 -5.21 9.13 2.18
N PHE A 35 -5.45 7.84 2.40
CA PHE A 35 -4.42 6.93 2.92
C PHE A 35 -3.19 6.87 2.00
N GLY A 36 -3.40 6.67 0.69
CA GLY A 36 -2.33 6.66 -0.31
C GLY A 36 -1.59 7.99 -0.41
N LEU A 37 -2.34 9.11 -0.34
CA LEU A 37 -1.79 10.46 -0.32
C LEU A 37 -0.91 10.67 0.92
N ALA A 38 -1.39 10.33 2.11
CA ALA A 38 -0.66 10.46 3.37
C ALA A 38 0.65 9.68 3.35
N TYR A 39 0.60 8.45 2.86
CA TYR A 39 1.77 7.57 2.72
C TYR A 39 2.82 8.17 1.78
N ARG A 40 2.40 8.69 0.62
CA ARG A 40 3.31 9.21 -0.40
C ARG A 40 3.72 10.67 -0.23
N SER A 41 3.06 11.42 0.65
CA SER A 41 3.30 12.87 0.84
C SER A 41 4.72 13.24 1.26
N ILE A 42 5.45 12.33 1.90
CA ILE A 42 6.82 12.58 2.36
C ILE A 42 7.86 12.45 1.22
N SER A 43 7.63 11.55 0.25
CA SER A 43 8.60 11.25 -0.81
C SER A 43 9.03 12.48 -1.65
N PRO A 44 8.13 13.38 -2.11
CA PRO A 44 8.51 14.56 -2.87
C PRO A 44 9.12 15.67 -2.01
N LEU A 45 9.14 15.52 -0.68
CA LEU A 45 9.67 16.49 0.29
C LEU A 45 10.98 16.02 0.94
N VAL A 46 11.54 14.89 0.48
CA VAL A 46 12.77 14.32 1.05
C VAL A 46 13.91 15.33 1.05
N THR A 47 14.15 16.00 -0.07
CA THR A 47 15.25 16.98 -0.22
C THR A 47 15.14 18.12 0.80
N PRO A 48 14.05 18.91 0.84
CA PRO A 48 13.96 20.02 1.81
C PRO A 48 13.95 19.55 3.26
N ILE A 49 13.50 18.33 3.57
CA ILE A 49 13.54 17.78 4.93
C ILE A 49 14.96 17.40 5.33
N LEU A 50 15.73 16.74 4.44
CA LEU A 50 17.13 16.38 4.69
C LEU A 50 17.97 17.64 4.99
N GLU A 51 17.80 18.68 4.16
CA GLU A 51 18.53 19.94 4.30
C GLU A 51 18.17 20.70 5.59
N ASP A 52 16.87 20.85 5.89
CA ASP A 52 16.38 21.62 7.03
C ASP A 52 16.65 20.93 8.39
N LEU A 53 16.58 19.61 8.45
CA LEU A 53 16.80 18.83 9.66
C LEU A 53 18.23 18.27 9.80
N ASN A 54 19.12 18.55 8.84
CA ASN A 54 20.49 18.02 8.76
C ASN A 54 20.55 16.50 8.98
N MET A 55 19.69 15.75 8.28
CA MET A 55 19.58 14.31 8.40
C MET A 55 20.42 13.59 7.35
N SER A 56 20.98 12.43 7.70
CA SER A 56 21.58 11.52 6.73
C SER A 56 20.52 10.79 5.89
N TYR A 57 20.92 10.26 4.74
CA TYR A 57 20.03 9.44 3.90
C TYR A 57 19.57 8.17 4.63
N GLY A 58 20.43 7.53 5.45
CA GLY A 58 20.08 6.38 6.28
C GLY A 58 19.02 6.73 7.32
N GLN A 59 19.15 7.88 8.00
CA GLN A 59 18.13 8.39 8.92
C GLN A 59 16.81 8.63 8.20
N MET A 60 16.84 9.26 7.04
CA MET A 60 15.63 9.50 6.25
C MET A 60 15.02 8.19 5.74
N GLY A 61 15.83 7.23 5.30
CA GLY A 61 15.36 5.90 4.90
C GLY A 61 14.69 5.15 6.07
N PHE A 62 15.23 5.28 7.29
CA PHE A 62 14.59 4.75 8.50
C PHE A 62 13.24 5.41 8.76
N VAL A 63 13.14 6.74 8.62
CA VAL A 63 11.85 7.47 8.74
C VAL A 63 10.85 6.97 7.71
N LEU A 64 11.26 6.87 6.42
CA LEU A 64 10.40 6.43 5.33
C LEU A 64 9.84 5.01 5.54
N GLY A 65 10.62 4.13 6.19
CA GLY A 65 10.22 2.76 6.49
C GLY A 65 9.52 2.58 7.85
N SER A 66 9.61 3.53 8.76
CA SER A 66 9.21 3.36 10.18
C SER A 66 7.74 2.98 10.40
N TRP A 67 6.85 3.44 9.54
CA TRP A 67 5.43 3.15 9.67
C TRP A 67 5.10 1.66 9.49
N GLN A 68 5.90 0.91 8.70
CA GLN A 68 5.70 -0.53 8.53
C GLN A 68 5.93 -1.29 9.84
N LEU A 69 6.90 -0.89 10.63
CA LEU A 69 7.19 -1.53 11.92
C LEU A 69 6.00 -1.40 12.88
N THR A 70 5.44 -0.21 12.98
CA THR A 70 4.26 0.03 13.83
C THR A 70 3.00 -0.60 13.23
N TYR A 71 2.89 -0.65 11.90
CA TYR A 71 1.78 -1.30 11.20
C TYR A 71 1.69 -2.80 11.53
N ILE A 72 2.82 -3.52 11.55
CA ILE A 72 2.86 -4.94 11.92
C ILE A 72 2.25 -5.16 13.30
N GLY A 73 2.70 -4.39 14.29
CA GLY A 73 2.17 -4.48 15.67
C GLY A 73 0.70 -4.07 15.78
N ALA A 74 0.32 -3.00 15.10
CA ALA A 74 -1.04 -2.45 15.18
C ALA A 74 -2.08 -3.26 14.41
N SER A 75 -1.69 -4.05 13.40
CA SER A 75 -2.63 -4.81 12.56
C SER A 75 -3.47 -5.82 13.33
N THR A 76 -2.89 -6.50 14.32
CA THR A 76 -3.59 -7.45 15.18
C THR A 76 -4.63 -6.76 16.07
N VAL A 77 -4.29 -5.57 16.57
CA VAL A 77 -5.16 -4.75 17.41
C VAL A 77 -6.28 -4.10 16.59
N ALA A 78 -5.97 -3.66 15.38
CA ALA A 78 -6.93 -3.05 14.47
C ALA A 78 -8.09 -4.00 14.11
N GLY A 79 -7.79 -5.27 13.84
CA GLY A 79 -8.82 -6.28 13.59
C GLY A 79 -9.81 -6.40 14.76
N PHE A 80 -9.30 -6.42 16.00
CA PHE A 80 -10.14 -6.45 17.20
C PHE A 80 -11.04 -5.20 17.33
N PHE A 81 -10.48 -4.01 17.05
CA PHE A 81 -11.28 -2.77 17.08
C PHE A 81 -12.38 -2.77 16.05
N ILE A 82 -12.08 -3.22 14.81
CA ILE A 82 -13.06 -3.28 13.72
C ILE A 82 -14.21 -4.26 14.06
N ASP A 83 -13.89 -5.38 14.71
CA ASP A 83 -14.91 -6.36 15.11
C ASP A 83 -15.77 -5.87 16.28
N ARG A 84 -15.18 -5.12 17.23
CA ARG A 84 -15.87 -4.66 18.44
C ARG A 84 -16.66 -3.36 18.24
N TRP A 85 -16.10 -2.39 17.52
CA TRP A 85 -16.66 -1.04 17.39
C TRP A 85 -17.33 -0.78 16.04
N GLY A 86 -17.25 -1.74 15.13
CA GLY A 86 -17.80 -1.59 13.79
C GLY A 86 -16.90 -0.79 12.85
N ILE A 87 -17.35 -0.69 11.60
CA ILE A 87 -16.56 -0.10 10.51
C ILE A 87 -16.49 1.43 10.63
N ARG A 88 -17.61 2.07 10.95
CA ARG A 88 -17.72 3.53 11.01
C ARG A 88 -16.71 4.13 11.99
N TRP A 89 -16.70 3.63 13.23
CA TRP A 89 -15.79 4.08 14.28
C TRP A 89 -14.33 3.75 13.94
N SER A 90 -14.06 2.53 13.49
CA SER A 90 -12.69 2.09 13.26
C SER A 90 -12.03 2.86 12.13
N LEU A 91 -12.72 3.06 11.00
CA LEU A 91 -12.16 3.84 9.90
C LEU A 91 -12.03 5.33 10.26
N PHE A 92 -12.96 5.88 11.04
CA PHE A 92 -12.86 7.25 11.54
C PHE A 92 -11.61 7.44 12.40
N PHE A 93 -11.41 6.61 13.43
CA PHE A 93 -10.24 6.71 14.30
C PHE A 93 -8.93 6.42 13.55
N GLY A 94 -8.93 5.42 12.65
CA GLY A 94 -7.79 5.17 11.79
C GLY A 94 -7.41 6.40 10.96
N SER A 95 -8.39 7.05 10.34
CA SER A 95 -8.18 8.28 9.57
C SER A 95 -7.74 9.46 10.43
N LEU A 96 -8.28 9.58 11.64
CA LEU A 96 -7.89 10.62 12.59
C LEU A 96 -6.41 10.46 13.01
N ILE A 97 -5.99 9.23 13.32
CA ILE A 97 -4.59 8.93 13.64
C ILE A 97 -3.68 9.27 12.44
N ILE A 98 -4.10 8.95 11.22
CA ILE A 98 -3.35 9.29 10.00
C ILE A 98 -3.29 10.81 9.81
N ALA A 99 -4.40 11.53 10.00
CA ALA A 99 -4.43 13.00 9.92
C ALA A 99 -3.47 13.63 10.95
N LEU A 100 -3.47 13.13 12.18
CA LEU A 100 -2.55 13.56 13.24
C LEU A 100 -1.10 13.23 12.86
N SER A 101 -0.82 12.01 12.38
CA SER A 101 0.52 11.61 11.91
C SER A 101 1.07 12.59 10.88
N VAL A 102 0.26 12.96 9.90
CA VAL A 102 0.68 13.87 8.81
C VAL A 102 0.75 15.31 9.30
N GLY A 103 -0.28 15.79 9.99
CA GLY A 103 -0.36 17.18 10.46
C GLY A 103 0.70 17.53 11.51
N LEU A 104 1.01 16.61 12.42
CA LEU A 104 2.02 16.81 13.46
C LEU A 104 3.44 16.95 12.90
N ARG A 105 3.73 16.44 11.69
CA ARG A 105 5.03 16.64 11.02
C ARG A 105 5.39 18.13 10.87
N TYR A 106 4.42 19.03 10.93
CA TYR A 106 4.66 20.48 11.03
C TYR A 106 5.62 20.85 12.17
N PHE A 107 5.53 20.16 13.30
CA PHE A 107 6.32 20.42 14.50
C PHE A 107 7.63 19.63 14.54
N ALA A 108 7.99 18.91 13.49
CA ALA A 108 9.21 18.10 13.49
C ALA A 108 10.46 18.99 13.54
N ALA A 109 11.22 18.89 14.62
CA ALA A 109 12.44 19.66 14.88
C ALA A 109 13.73 18.82 14.71
N GLY A 110 13.64 17.58 14.18
CA GLY A 110 14.77 16.68 13.98
C GLY A 110 14.31 15.25 13.68
N PHE A 111 15.29 14.35 13.58
CA PHE A 111 15.08 12.93 13.24
C PHE A 111 14.05 12.23 14.16
N GLY A 112 14.25 12.29 15.49
CA GLY A 112 13.40 11.58 16.45
C GLY A 112 11.91 11.97 16.39
N PRO A 113 11.57 13.26 16.50
CA PRO A 113 10.19 13.72 16.32
C PRO A 113 9.58 13.33 14.98
N LEU A 114 10.29 13.51 13.85
CA LEU A 114 9.80 13.14 12.54
C LEU A 114 9.54 11.62 12.45
N LEU A 115 10.46 10.82 12.97
CA LEU A 115 10.34 9.37 13.05
C LEU A 115 9.07 8.95 13.80
N ALA A 116 8.84 9.50 15.00
CA ALA A 116 7.66 9.19 15.80
C ALA A 116 6.35 9.56 15.09
N MET A 117 6.32 10.71 14.41
CA MET A 117 5.16 11.18 13.68
C MET A 117 4.86 10.31 12.45
N VAL A 118 5.90 9.86 11.71
CA VAL A 118 5.71 8.94 10.58
C VAL A 118 5.34 7.54 11.06
N ALA A 119 5.95 7.05 12.14
CA ALA A 119 5.59 5.78 12.75
C ALA A 119 4.11 5.73 13.23
N LEU A 120 3.57 6.85 13.69
CA LEU A 120 2.16 6.97 14.09
C LEU A 120 1.19 6.63 12.94
N PHE A 121 1.57 6.87 11.67
CA PHE A 121 0.78 6.46 10.52
C PHE A 121 0.51 4.94 10.54
N GLY A 122 1.52 4.15 10.90
CA GLY A 122 1.38 2.68 10.97
C GLY A 122 0.42 2.20 12.05
N VAL A 123 0.08 3.04 13.05
CA VAL A 123 -0.95 2.69 14.05
C VAL A 123 -2.36 2.83 13.46
N GLY A 124 -2.63 3.88 12.70
CA GLY A 124 -3.93 4.11 12.07
C GLY A 124 -4.14 3.33 10.77
N GLY A 125 -3.05 3.03 10.07
CA GLY A 125 -3.07 2.41 8.75
C GLY A 125 -3.85 1.10 8.65
N PRO A 126 -3.62 0.13 9.56
CA PRO A 126 -4.34 -1.16 9.53
C PRO A 126 -5.85 -1.02 9.66
N MET A 127 -6.34 -0.02 10.40
CA MET A 127 -7.79 0.21 10.52
C MET A 127 -8.41 0.53 9.16
N ILE A 128 -7.71 1.26 8.31
CA ILE A 128 -8.17 1.58 6.96
C ILE A 128 -8.03 0.38 6.03
N SER A 129 -6.83 -0.21 5.95
CA SER A 129 -6.54 -1.27 4.98
C SER A 129 -7.32 -2.58 5.25
N ILE A 130 -7.61 -2.91 6.51
CA ILE A 130 -8.45 -4.05 6.90
C ILE A 130 -9.94 -3.67 6.83
N GLY A 131 -10.28 -2.46 7.21
CA GLY A 131 -11.66 -1.99 7.21
C GLY A 131 -12.26 -1.82 5.82
N CYS A 132 -11.48 -1.40 4.81
CA CYS A 132 -11.95 -1.24 3.44
C CYS A 132 -12.54 -2.51 2.85
N PRO A 133 -11.82 -3.66 2.77
CA PRO A 133 -12.38 -4.90 2.24
C PRO A 133 -13.56 -5.41 3.08
N LYS A 134 -13.55 -5.21 4.40
CA LYS A 134 -14.68 -5.58 5.26
C LYS A 134 -15.92 -4.75 4.95
N THR A 135 -15.77 -3.45 4.71
CA THR A 135 -16.88 -2.58 4.27
C THR A 135 -17.49 -3.08 2.98
N ILE A 136 -16.66 -3.40 1.97
CA ILE A 136 -17.14 -3.95 0.70
C ILE A 136 -17.86 -5.29 0.90
N ALA A 137 -17.32 -6.17 1.75
CA ALA A 137 -17.95 -7.47 2.04
C ALA A 137 -19.36 -7.34 2.62
N LEU A 138 -19.61 -6.30 3.42
CA LEU A 138 -20.90 -6.06 4.06
C LEU A 138 -21.91 -5.38 3.14
N TRP A 139 -21.45 -4.44 2.30
CA TRP A 139 -22.33 -3.62 1.46
C TRP A 139 -22.58 -4.18 0.06
N PHE A 140 -21.73 -5.09 -0.44
CA PHE A 140 -21.81 -5.61 -1.81
C PHE A 140 -21.82 -7.13 -1.86
N GLN A 141 -22.58 -7.69 -2.81
CA GLN A 141 -22.67 -9.12 -3.09
C GLN A 141 -22.53 -9.40 -4.59
N GLY A 142 -22.31 -10.66 -4.93
CA GLY A 142 -22.27 -11.16 -6.30
C GLY A 142 -21.30 -10.39 -7.19
N ARG A 143 -21.71 -10.05 -8.40
CA ARG A 143 -20.91 -9.35 -9.41
C ARG A 143 -20.52 -7.93 -9.00
N ASP A 144 -21.42 -7.23 -8.29
CA ASP A 144 -21.15 -5.85 -7.84
C ASP A 144 -20.03 -5.79 -6.80
N ARG A 145 -19.83 -6.86 -6.01
CA ARG A 145 -18.71 -6.96 -5.07
C ARG A 145 -17.36 -6.90 -5.80
N GLY A 146 -17.21 -7.65 -6.90
CA GLY A 146 -15.98 -7.62 -7.70
C GLY A 146 -15.69 -6.23 -8.27
N THR A 147 -16.73 -5.53 -8.76
CA THR A 147 -16.62 -4.16 -9.27
C THR A 147 -16.21 -3.19 -8.14
N ALA A 148 -16.84 -3.29 -6.98
CA ALA A 148 -16.53 -2.45 -5.84
C ALA A 148 -15.10 -2.68 -5.31
N VAL A 149 -14.62 -3.93 -5.29
CA VAL A 149 -13.22 -4.26 -4.97
C VAL A 149 -12.27 -3.60 -5.96
N GLY A 150 -12.53 -3.70 -7.26
CA GLY A 150 -11.73 -3.04 -8.29
C GLY A 150 -11.64 -1.53 -8.06
N ILE A 151 -12.78 -0.87 -7.83
CA ILE A 151 -12.85 0.58 -7.64
C ILE A 151 -12.07 1.00 -6.38
N TYR A 152 -12.36 0.45 -5.18
CA TYR A 152 -11.71 0.93 -3.97
C TYR A 152 -10.19 0.69 -3.99
N SER A 153 -9.74 -0.39 -4.61
CA SER A 153 -8.31 -0.73 -4.71
C SER A 153 -7.49 0.29 -5.51
N THR A 154 -8.13 1.09 -6.39
CA THR A 154 -7.45 2.16 -7.12
C THR A 154 -7.15 3.38 -6.24
N GLY A 155 -7.85 3.52 -5.11
CA GLY A 155 -7.76 4.70 -4.24
C GLY A 155 -6.33 5.05 -3.82
N PRO A 156 -5.55 4.14 -3.20
CA PRO A 156 -4.20 4.45 -2.73
C PRO A 156 -3.24 4.83 -3.87
N PHE A 157 -3.38 4.24 -5.04
CA PHE A 157 -2.56 4.58 -6.21
C PHE A 157 -2.87 5.97 -6.70
N PHE A 158 -4.17 6.31 -6.81
CA PHE A 158 -4.60 7.65 -7.20
C PHE A 158 -4.16 8.70 -6.18
N GLY A 159 -4.40 8.48 -4.89
CA GLY A 159 -3.98 9.39 -3.83
C GLY A 159 -2.47 9.56 -3.75
N GLY A 160 -1.72 8.48 -3.92
CA GLY A 160 -0.27 8.51 -3.98
C GLY A 160 0.26 9.30 -5.19
N ALA A 161 -0.32 9.08 -6.38
CA ALA A 161 0.03 9.86 -7.57
C ALA A 161 -0.31 11.34 -7.38
N LEU A 162 -1.48 11.65 -6.79
CA LEU A 162 -1.88 13.02 -6.47
C LEU A 162 -0.87 13.70 -5.53
N ALA A 163 -0.39 12.99 -4.49
CA ALA A 163 0.64 13.52 -3.60
C ALA A 163 1.92 13.87 -4.37
N LEU A 164 2.41 12.98 -5.23
CA LEU A 164 3.62 13.20 -6.01
C LEU A 164 3.48 14.38 -7.00
N ILE A 165 2.33 14.51 -7.63
CA ILE A 165 2.05 15.56 -8.62
C ILE A 165 1.80 16.91 -7.94
N ALA A 166 0.92 16.93 -6.92
CA ALA A 166 0.42 18.17 -6.34
C ALA A 166 1.38 18.80 -5.33
N THR A 167 2.24 18.03 -4.66
CA THR A 167 3.13 18.59 -3.62
C THR A 167 3.99 19.73 -4.15
N ASN A 168 4.85 19.47 -5.11
CA ASN A 168 5.82 20.45 -5.59
C ASN A 168 5.21 21.44 -6.62
N ARG A 169 4.12 21.04 -7.30
CA ARG A 169 3.46 21.90 -8.29
C ARG A 169 2.50 22.92 -7.68
N VAL A 170 1.79 22.51 -6.63
CA VAL A 170 0.68 23.29 -6.07
C VAL A 170 0.95 23.68 -4.62
N LEU A 171 1.14 22.69 -3.72
CA LEU A 171 1.18 22.97 -2.29
C LEU A 171 2.45 23.71 -1.85
N MET A 172 3.62 23.33 -2.34
CA MET A 172 4.87 24.01 -1.99
C MET A 172 4.85 25.50 -2.39
N PRO A 173 4.43 25.89 -3.61
CA PRO A 173 4.26 27.32 -3.94
C PRO A 173 3.22 28.02 -3.07
N LEU A 174 2.06 27.41 -2.80
CA LEU A 174 1.01 27.98 -1.96
C LEU A 174 1.43 28.17 -0.49
N THR A 175 2.34 27.35 -0.01
CA THR A 175 2.83 27.40 1.38
C THR A 175 4.17 28.16 1.52
N GLY A 176 4.56 28.95 0.52
CA GLY A 176 5.84 29.67 0.52
C GLY A 176 7.05 28.74 0.59
N HIS A 177 6.99 27.58 -0.07
CA HIS A 177 8.01 26.53 -0.08
C HIS A 177 8.29 25.90 1.29
N SER A 178 7.32 25.96 2.21
CA SER A 178 7.44 25.34 3.53
C SER A 178 6.89 23.89 3.49
N TRP A 179 7.78 22.91 3.63
CA TRP A 179 7.39 21.50 3.76
C TRP A 179 6.55 21.25 5.01
N ARG A 180 6.78 22.02 6.09
CA ARG A 180 6.01 21.95 7.33
C ARG A 180 4.55 22.35 7.09
N LEU A 181 4.31 23.51 6.48
CA LEU A 181 2.97 23.95 6.13
C LEU A 181 2.28 23.01 5.15
N THR A 182 3.04 22.42 4.23
CA THR A 182 2.52 21.42 3.28
C THR A 182 1.96 20.20 4.03
N PHE A 183 2.65 19.70 5.05
CA PHE A 183 2.13 18.62 5.89
C PHE A 183 0.91 19.04 6.71
N ALA A 184 0.89 20.25 7.24
CA ALA A 184 -0.29 20.77 7.95
C ALA A 184 -1.53 20.78 7.05
N TRP A 185 -1.40 21.25 5.81
CA TRP A 185 -2.47 21.21 4.83
C TRP A 185 -2.94 19.79 4.49
N TYR A 186 -2.01 18.86 4.28
CA TYR A 186 -2.37 17.46 4.08
C TYR A 186 -3.10 16.88 5.29
N GLY A 187 -2.64 17.18 6.50
CA GLY A 187 -3.32 16.78 7.73
C GLY A 187 -4.76 17.28 7.82
N ILE A 188 -4.99 18.55 7.47
CA ILE A 188 -6.35 19.14 7.40
C ILE A 188 -7.21 18.44 6.36
N MET A 189 -6.70 18.20 5.16
CA MET A 189 -7.44 17.51 4.10
C MET A 189 -7.85 16.09 4.51
N ILE A 190 -6.96 15.35 5.16
CA ILE A 190 -7.26 14.00 5.67
C ILE A 190 -8.29 14.07 6.80
N LEU A 191 -8.19 15.05 7.68
CA LEU A 191 -9.16 15.28 8.75
C LEU A 191 -10.54 15.58 8.19
N LEU A 192 -10.64 16.42 7.16
CA LEU A 192 -11.92 16.70 6.48
C LEU A 192 -12.52 15.44 5.85
N ALA A 193 -11.69 14.59 5.24
CA ALA A 193 -12.15 13.30 4.72
C ALA A 193 -12.64 12.36 5.84
N ALA A 194 -11.94 12.33 6.99
CA ALA A 194 -12.38 11.58 8.17
C ALA A 194 -13.73 12.09 8.70
N CYS A 195 -13.92 13.41 8.78
CA CYS A 195 -15.21 14.01 9.15
C CYS A 195 -16.31 13.66 8.14
N LEU A 196 -16.02 13.73 6.84
CA LEU A 196 -16.97 13.34 5.81
C LEU A 196 -17.39 11.86 5.96
N TRP A 197 -16.42 10.97 6.20
CA TRP A 197 -16.70 9.58 6.52
C TRP A 197 -17.61 9.47 7.74
N TRP A 198 -17.30 10.17 8.82
CA TRP A 198 -18.09 10.14 10.05
C TRP A 198 -19.57 10.50 9.84
N PHE A 199 -19.84 11.51 9.04
CA PHE A 199 -21.21 11.97 8.80
C PHE A 199 -21.98 11.09 7.81
N LEU A 200 -21.31 10.53 6.82
CA LEU A 200 -21.96 9.77 5.75
C LEU A 200 -21.91 8.25 5.95
N ALA A 201 -20.94 7.71 6.71
CA ALA A 201 -20.85 6.28 6.87
C ALA A 201 -21.97 5.72 7.76
N ARG A 202 -22.49 4.56 7.38
CA ARG A 202 -23.50 3.81 8.13
C ARG A 202 -22.96 2.46 8.53
N ASP A 203 -23.17 2.08 9.78
CA ASP A 203 -22.84 0.74 10.28
C ASP A 203 -23.90 -0.28 9.88
N ILE A 204 -23.44 -1.48 9.64
CA ILE A 204 -24.28 -2.68 9.52
C ILE A 204 -23.91 -3.57 10.69
N THR A 205 -24.86 -3.80 11.59
CA THR A 205 -24.68 -4.74 12.70
C THR A 205 -24.66 -6.17 12.16
N THR A 206 -23.51 -6.82 12.23
CA THR A 206 -23.38 -8.25 11.99
C THR A 206 -23.09 -8.96 13.29
N SER A 207 -23.92 -9.96 13.61
CA SER A 207 -23.84 -10.75 14.84
C SER A 207 -22.87 -11.94 14.75
N GLU A 208 -21.86 -11.92 13.87
CA GLU A 208 -20.94 -13.04 13.74
C GLU A 208 -19.64 -12.78 14.53
N ALA A 209 -19.57 -13.39 15.71
CA ALA A 209 -18.31 -13.55 16.43
C ALA A 209 -17.44 -14.60 15.71
N SER A 210 -16.31 -14.19 15.15
CA SER A 210 -15.33 -15.10 14.55
C SER A 210 -14.73 -16.00 15.63
N GLU A 211 -14.89 -17.31 15.48
CA GLU A 211 -14.22 -18.31 16.32
C GLU A 211 -12.68 -18.19 16.16
N ARG A 212 -12.01 -17.91 17.26
CA ARG A 212 -10.54 -17.85 17.34
C ARG A 212 -9.98 -19.26 17.46
N THR A 213 -9.65 -19.91 16.36
CA THR A 213 -8.79 -21.10 16.35
C THR A 213 -7.36 -20.73 16.78
N GLY A 214 -6.72 -21.59 17.57
CA GLY A 214 -5.38 -21.34 18.15
C GLY A 214 -4.31 -21.07 17.10
N MET A 215 -3.99 -19.78 16.88
CA MET A 215 -3.14 -19.25 15.81
C MET A 215 -1.72 -19.83 15.80
N LYS A 216 -1.13 -20.12 16.98
CA LYS A 216 0.28 -20.58 17.08
C LYS A 216 0.52 -21.94 16.41
N GLY A 217 -0.40 -22.89 16.53
CA GLY A 217 -0.27 -24.21 15.90
C GLY A 217 -0.38 -24.15 14.37
N ILE A 218 -1.29 -23.31 13.87
CA ILE A 218 -1.49 -23.10 12.43
C ILE A 218 -0.24 -22.49 11.80
N LEU A 219 0.33 -21.44 12.39
CA LEU A 219 1.55 -20.78 11.88
C LEU A 219 2.74 -21.75 11.81
N ALA A 220 2.94 -22.58 12.84
CA ALA A 220 4.02 -23.58 12.83
C ALA A 220 3.85 -24.63 11.71
N THR A 221 2.62 -25.01 11.40
CA THR A 221 2.31 -25.94 10.30
C THR A 221 2.53 -25.27 8.94
N LEU A 222 2.06 -24.04 8.76
CA LEU A 222 2.23 -23.29 7.51
C LEU A 222 3.71 -23.06 7.18
N LEU A 223 4.54 -22.76 8.17
CA LEU A 223 6.00 -22.56 7.96
C LEU A 223 6.75 -23.83 7.55
N LYS A 224 6.18 -25.05 7.71
CA LYS A 224 6.78 -26.28 7.21
C LYS A 224 6.58 -26.46 5.70
N VAL A 225 5.56 -25.82 5.12
CA VAL A 225 5.24 -25.93 3.69
C VAL A 225 6.25 -25.14 2.86
N ARG A 226 6.87 -25.80 1.89
CA ARG A 226 7.94 -25.23 1.07
C ARG A 226 7.47 -24.01 0.28
N ASN A 227 6.34 -24.12 -0.42
CA ASN A 227 5.81 -23.03 -1.22
C ASN A 227 5.49 -21.79 -0.37
N ILE A 228 5.00 -21.97 0.85
CA ILE A 228 4.73 -20.83 1.76
C ILE A 228 6.03 -20.10 2.10
N ARG A 229 7.09 -20.82 2.46
CA ARG A 229 8.40 -20.21 2.75
C ARG A 229 8.94 -19.43 1.56
N ILE A 230 8.81 -19.97 0.34
CA ILE A 230 9.23 -19.28 -0.89
C ILE A 230 8.41 -18.00 -1.08
N VAL A 231 7.10 -18.06 -0.93
CA VAL A 231 6.20 -16.90 -1.06
C VAL A 231 6.51 -15.83 -0.02
N LEU A 232 6.83 -16.21 1.22
CA LEU A 232 7.23 -15.27 2.28
C LEU A 232 8.53 -14.54 1.93
N VAL A 233 9.55 -15.25 1.46
CA VAL A 233 10.83 -14.64 1.03
C VAL A 233 10.61 -13.74 -0.20
N CYS A 234 9.85 -14.19 -1.19
CA CYS A 234 9.48 -13.36 -2.34
C CYS A 234 8.70 -12.10 -1.92
N GLY A 235 7.79 -12.24 -0.94
CA GLY A 235 7.04 -11.11 -0.38
C GLY A 235 7.96 -10.08 0.28
N LEU A 236 8.88 -10.53 1.11
CA LEU A 236 9.89 -9.69 1.75
C LEU A 236 10.71 -8.90 0.71
N PHE A 237 11.23 -9.58 -0.32
CA PHE A 237 12.00 -8.93 -1.40
C PHE A 237 11.12 -7.97 -2.22
N THR A 238 9.90 -8.38 -2.55
CA THR A 238 8.96 -7.55 -3.32
C THR A 238 8.64 -6.24 -2.60
N PHE A 239 8.36 -6.30 -1.29
CA PHE A 239 8.06 -5.09 -0.52
C PHE A 239 9.31 -4.22 -0.32
N ALA A 240 10.49 -4.82 -0.15
CA ALA A 240 11.73 -4.07 -0.10
C ALA A 240 11.98 -3.30 -1.42
N ILE A 241 11.75 -3.93 -2.58
CA ILE A 241 11.86 -3.29 -3.89
C ILE A 241 10.82 -2.16 -4.03
N ILE A 242 9.54 -2.47 -3.78
CA ILE A 242 8.44 -1.52 -4.01
C ILE A 242 8.59 -0.30 -3.09
N HIS A 243 8.72 -0.52 -1.78
CA HIS A 243 8.80 0.59 -0.82
C HIS A 243 10.15 1.31 -0.90
N GLY A 244 11.24 0.58 -1.13
CA GLY A 244 12.57 1.15 -1.32
C GLY A 244 12.59 2.12 -2.48
N LEU A 245 12.39 1.61 -3.70
CA LEU A 245 12.51 2.46 -4.89
C LEU A 245 11.48 3.59 -4.93
N THR A 246 10.20 3.28 -4.66
CA THR A 246 9.15 4.30 -4.79
C THR A 246 9.23 5.41 -3.73
N SER A 247 9.83 5.16 -2.56
CA SER A 247 10.02 6.19 -1.54
C SER A 247 11.12 7.17 -1.92
N TRP A 248 12.17 6.69 -2.57
CA TRP A 248 13.30 7.49 -2.99
C TRP A 248 13.21 8.02 -4.43
N LEU A 249 12.25 7.55 -5.22
CA LEU A 249 12.16 7.84 -6.65
C LEU A 249 12.17 9.34 -6.99
N PRO A 250 11.41 10.23 -6.30
CA PRO A 250 11.52 11.67 -6.56
C PRO A 250 12.96 12.18 -6.36
N ARG A 251 13.62 11.77 -5.27
CA ARG A 251 14.99 12.20 -4.97
C ARG A 251 16.00 11.65 -5.98
N ILE A 252 15.85 10.39 -6.41
CA ILE A 252 16.68 9.79 -7.47
C ILE A 252 16.59 10.60 -8.76
N LEU A 253 15.40 11.03 -9.13
CA LEU A 253 15.20 11.85 -10.34
C LEU A 253 15.73 13.27 -10.18
N GLU A 254 15.64 13.87 -8.99
CA GLU A 254 16.27 15.15 -8.68
C GLU A 254 17.79 15.08 -8.82
N ASP A 255 18.44 14.01 -8.34
CA ASP A 255 19.88 13.78 -8.50
C ASP A 255 20.28 13.60 -9.99
N GLN A 256 19.35 13.19 -10.85
CA GLN A 256 19.52 13.14 -12.31
C GLN A 256 19.27 14.49 -13.00
N GLY A 257 19.01 15.57 -12.24
CA GLY A 257 18.81 16.92 -12.75
C GLY A 257 17.37 17.30 -13.06
N PHE A 258 16.39 16.49 -12.66
CA PHE A 258 14.98 16.87 -12.79
C PHE A 258 14.63 17.95 -11.75
N SER A 259 13.82 18.93 -12.16
CA SER A 259 13.22 19.83 -11.16
C SER A 259 12.30 19.05 -10.22
N PRO A 260 12.09 19.49 -8.97
CA PRO A 260 11.21 18.81 -8.01
C PRO A 260 9.80 18.52 -8.56
N THR A 261 9.27 19.44 -9.36
CA THR A 261 7.96 19.28 -10.03
C THR A 261 7.97 18.15 -11.08
N LEU A 262 9.00 18.11 -11.94
CA LEU A 262 9.13 17.06 -12.96
C LEU A 262 9.44 15.70 -12.33
N ALA A 263 10.28 15.66 -11.28
CA ALA A 263 10.54 14.46 -10.51
C ALA A 263 9.26 13.88 -9.89
N GLY A 264 8.38 14.75 -9.35
CA GLY A 264 7.07 14.37 -8.86
C GLY A 264 6.18 13.76 -9.95
N TYR A 265 6.09 14.40 -11.13
CA TYR A 265 5.33 13.87 -12.28
C TYR A 265 5.87 12.52 -12.74
N ALA A 266 7.18 12.41 -12.97
CA ALA A 266 7.79 11.16 -13.40
C ALA A 266 7.60 10.04 -12.36
N SER A 267 7.72 10.36 -11.07
CA SER A 267 7.51 9.39 -9.97
C SER A 267 6.06 8.92 -9.84
N SER A 268 5.09 9.65 -10.38
CA SER A 268 3.68 9.22 -10.42
C SER A 268 3.40 8.18 -11.51
N VAL A 269 4.24 8.12 -12.55
CA VAL A 269 4.05 7.22 -13.72
C VAL A 269 3.95 5.75 -13.30
N PRO A 270 4.83 5.18 -12.45
CA PRO A 270 4.70 3.79 -12.02
C PRO A 270 3.38 3.48 -11.33
N LEU A 271 2.87 4.39 -10.49
CA LEU A 271 1.61 4.21 -9.78
C LEU A 271 0.43 4.16 -10.75
N LEU A 272 0.39 5.09 -11.71
CA LEU A 272 -0.69 5.17 -12.69
C LEU A 272 -0.63 4.01 -13.70
N ALA A 273 0.57 3.67 -14.20
CA ALA A 273 0.78 2.53 -15.10
C ALA A 273 0.49 1.18 -14.43
N GLY A 274 0.66 1.10 -13.11
CA GLY A 274 0.37 -0.09 -12.32
C GLY A 274 -1.12 -0.39 -12.16
N ILE A 275 -2.01 0.60 -12.20
CA ILE A 275 -3.46 0.39 -12.01
C ILE A 275 -4.04 -0.62 -13.01
N PRO A 276 -3.87 -0.48 -14.32
CA PRO A 276 -4.38 -1.46 -15.28
C PRO A 276 -3.78 -2.86 -15.05
N SER A 277 -2.49 -2.95 -14.75
CA SER A 277 -1.83 -4.25 -14.54
C SER A 277 -2.37 -4.97 -13.30
N LEU A 278 -2.58 -4.25 -12.20
CA LEU A 278 -3.19 -4.77 -10.98
C LEU A 278 -4.57 -5.38 -11.22
N LEU A 279 -5.38 -4.72 -12.06
CA LEU A 279 -6.77 -5.11 -12.31
C LEU A 279 -6.90 -6.22 -13.35
N VAL A 280 -6.00 -6.27 -14.32
CA VAL A 280 -6.14 -7.10 -15.54
C VAL A 280 -5.22 -8.31 -15.50
N LEU A 281 -3.93 -8.14 -15.28
CA LEU A 281 -2.95 -9.21 -15.48
C LEU A 281 -3.20 -10.48 -14.67
N PRO A 282 -3.53 -10.42 -13.35
CA PRO A 282 -3.73 -11.63 -12.57
C PRO A 282 -4.86 -12.53 -13.07
N ARG A 283 -5.84 -11.97 -13.81
CA ARG A 283 -6.98 -12.71 -14.38
C ARG A 283 -6.61 -13.57 -15.59
N PHE A 284 -5.58 -13.17 -16.33
CA PHE A 284 -5.14 -13.84 -17.55
C PHE A 284 -3.98 -14.81 -17.33
N ILE A 285 -3.44 -14.87 -16.10
CA ILE A 285 -2.31 -15.76 -15.78
C ILE A 285 -2.87 -17.06 -15.18
N PRO A 286 -2.82 -18.18 -15.90
CA PRO A 286 -3.25 -19.47 -15.38
C PRO A 286 -2.35 -19.96 -14.26
N SER A 287 -2.89 -20.81 -13.37
CA SER A 287 -2.21 -21.31 -12.16
C SER A 287 -0.86 -21.97 -12.46
N GLU A 288 -0.80 -22.76 -13.54
CA GLU A 288 0.41 -23.49 -13.95
C GLU A 288 1.57 -22.56 -14.38
N ARG A 289 1.25 -21.32 -14.77
CA ARG A 289 2.23 -20.32 -15.25
C ARG A 289 2.57 -19.24 -14.22
N ARG A 290 2.01 -19.27 -13.02
CA ARG A 290 2.23 -18.22 -12.02
C ARG A 290 3.67 -18.10 -11.57
N GLY A 291 4.37 -19.20 -11.37
CA GLY A 291 5.81 -19.20 -11.08
C GLY A 291 6.63 -18.56 -12.21
N LEU A 292 6.34 -18.91 -13.47
CA LEU A 292 6.99 -18.29 -14.64
C LEU A 292 6.65 -16.79 -14.74
N SER A 293 5.40 -16.42 -14.50
CA SER A 293 4.98 -15.01 -14.52
C SER A 293 5.67 -14.20 -13.43
N LEU A 294 5.83 -14.78 -12.23
CA LEU A 294 6.61 -14.17 -11.15
C LEU A 294 8.07 -13.94 -11.57
N ALA A 295 8.69 -14.92 -12.25
CA ALA A 295 10.03 -14.80 -12.81
C ALA A 295 10.13 -13.67 -13.83
N VAL A 296 9.17 -13.59 -14.77
CA VAL A 296 9.12 -12.53 -15.79
C VAL A 296 8.97 -11.15 -15.15
N MET A 297 8.07 -11.00 -14.15
CA MET A 297 7.90 -9.73 -13.43
C MET A 297 9.16 -9.34 -12.65
N ALA A 298 9.90 -10.30 -12.09
CA ALA A 298 11.18 -10.04 -11.43
C ALA A 298 12.24 -9.53 -12.41
N VAL A 299 12.35 -10.14 -13.59
CA VAL A 299 13.27 -9.68 -14.64
C VAL A 299 12.89 -8.29 -15.14
N LEU A 300 11.60 -8.04 -15.38
CA LEU A 300 11.10 -6.72 -15.78
C LEU A 300 11.38 -5.67 -14.69
N SER A 301 11.24 -6.03 -13.40
CA SER A 301 11.60 -5.14 -12.29
C SER A 301 13.09 -4.80 -12.29
N ALA A 302 13.96 -5.80 -12.43
CA ALA A 302 15.42 -5.60 -12.46
C ALA A 302 15.84 -4.70 -13.63
N SER A 303 15.36 -5.00 -14.85
CA SER A 303 15.71 -4.24 -16.05
C SER A 303 15.14 -2.82 -16.02
N SER A 304 13.94 -2.64 -15.48
CA SER A 304 13.34 -1.30 -15.36
C SER A 304 14.11 -0.39 -14.41
N VAL A 305 14.59 -0.92 -13.29
CA VAL A 305 15.44 -0.16 -12.35
C VAL A 305 16.73 0.30 -13.02
N TRP A 306 17.35 -0.56 -13.83
CA TRP A 306 18.51 -0.18 -14.61
C TRP A 306 18.20 0.95 -15.59
N LEU A 307 17.07 0.88 -16.32
CA LEU A 307 16.64 1.94 -17.23
C LEU A 307 16.40 3.27 -16.49
N ILE A 308 15.82 3.22 -15.29
CA ILE A 308 15.54 4.43 -14.47
C ILE A 308 16.82 5.07 -13.97
N LEU A 309 17.81 4.29 -13.54
CA LEU A 309 19.02 4.81 -12.90
C LEU A 309 20.11 5.23 -13.90
N CYS A 310 20.21 4.55 -15.04
CA CYS A 310 21.32 4.71 -15.96
C CYS A 310 20.98 5.50 -17.24
N LEU A 311 19.68 5.71 -17.53
CA LEU A 311 19.25 6.36 -18.75
C LEU A 311 18.39 7.59 -18.46
N THR A 312 18.36 8.51 -19.42
CA THR A 312 17.53 9.71 -19.40
C THR A 312 16.59 9.74 -20.61
N GLY A 313 15.63 10.65 -20.61
CA GLY A 313 14.69 10.82 -21.72
C GLY A 313 13.67 9.67 -21.88
N PRO A 314 13.26 9.33 -23.10
CA PRO A 314 12.14 8.39 -23.33
C PRO A 314 12.35 6.99 -22.73
N LEU A 315 13.58 6.48 -22.75
CA LEU A 315 13.88 5.13 -22.22
C LEU A 315 13.72 5.04 -20.70
N MET A 316 14.02 6.12 -19.98
CA MET A 316 13.73 6.19 -18.54
C MET A 316 12.23 6.09 -18.26
N TYR A 317 11.38 6.78 -19.07
CA TYR A 317 9.92 6.69 -18.92
C TYR A 317 9.40 5.28 -19.24
N VAL A 318 9.99 4.59 -20.23
CA VAL A 318 9.72 3.16 -20.47
C VAL A 318 10.05 2.35 -19.21
N GLY A 319 11.20 2.60 -18.58
CA GLY A 319 11.58 2.00 -17.31
C GLY A 319 10.54 2.22 -16.22
N LEU A 320 10.06 3.47 -16.05
CA LEU A 320 9.04 3.82 -15.04
C LEU A 320 7.71 3.08 -15.28
N ILE A 321 7.27 2.98 -16.55
CA ILE A 321 6.03 2.24 -16.91
C ILE A 321 6.20 0.75 -16.64
N VAL A 322 7.30 0.16 -17.12
CA VAL A 322 7.58 -1.28 -16.94
C VAL A 322 7.70 -1.63 -15.45
N TYR A 323 8.38 -0.78 -14.68
CA TYR A 323 8.46 -0.93 -13.24
C TYR A 323 7.08 -0.93 -12.57
N GLY A 324 6.21 0.03 -12.93
CA GLY A 324 4.85 0.10 -12.40
C GLY A 324 4.04 -1.16 -12.68
N ILE A 325 4.10 -1.67 -13.91
CA ILE A 325 3.44 -2.91 -14.32
C ILE A 325 3.97 -4.10 -13.51
N ALA A 326 5.29 -4.26 -13.42
CA ALA A 326 5.93 -5.35 -12.71
C ALA A 326 5.61 -5.32 -11.21
N ALA A 327 5.85 -4.19 -10.56
CA ALA A 327 5.67 -4.02 -9.12
C ALA A 327 4.21 -4.24 -8.67
N CYS A 328 3.24 -3.70 -9.41
CA CYS A 328 1.82 -3.86 -9.08
C CYS A 328 1.28 -5.27 -9.34
N THR A 329 1.98 -6.08 -10.15
CA THR A 329 1.57 -7.47 -10.45
C THR A 329 2.17 -8.48 -9.47
N LEU A 330 3.35 -8.21 -8.88
CA LEU A 330 4.06 -9.16 -8.02
C LEU A 330 3.23 -9.56 -6.78
N VAL A 331 2.66 -8.61 -6.05
CA VAL A 331 1.91 -8.89 -4.81
C VAL A 331 0.65 -9.73 -5.07
N PRO A 332 -0.21 -9.40 -6.05
CA PRO A 332 -1.33 -10.26 -6.42
C PRO A 332 -0.92 -11.67 -6.83
N LEU A 333 0.17 -11.83 -7.60
CA LEU A 333 0.65 -13.16 -7.97
C LEU A 333 1.08 -13.98 -6.77
N LEU A 334 1.85 -13.41 -5.85
CA LEU A 334 2.26 -14.07 -4.61
C LEU A 334 1.05 -14.47 -3.75
N THR A 335 0.06 -13.59 -3.65
CA THR A 335 -1.18 -13.87 -2.92
C THR A 335 -1.97 -15.00 -3.57
N LEU A 336 -2.05 -15.05 -4.89
CA LEU A 336 -2.72 -16.14 -5.62
C LEU A 336 -2.00 -17.47 -5.43
N ILE A 337 -0.66 -17.51 -5.50
CA ILE A 337 0.13 -18.71 -5.22
C ILE A 337 -0.12 -19.20 -3.78
N LEU A 338 -0.21 -18.27 -2.82
CA LEU A 338 -0.50 -18.58 -1.44
C LEU A 338 -1.91 -19.21 -1.28
N MET A 339 -2.92 -18.62 -1.94
CA MET A 339 -4.32 -19.10 -1.89
C MET A 339 -4.48 -20.49 -2.50
N GLU A 340 -3.70 -20.81 -3.51
CA GLU A 340 -3.75 -22.09 -4.22
C GLU A 340 -2.92 -23.18 -3.56
N THR A 341 -2.10 -22.84 -2.57
CA THR A 341 -1.35 -23.83 -1.78
C THR A 341 -2.34 -24.70 -0.99
N PRO A 342 -2.37 -26.04 -1.21
CA PRO A 342 -3.42 -26.92 -0.65
C PRO A 342 -3.56 -26.84 0.87
N GLU A 343 -2.45 -26.67 1.58
CA GLU A 343 -2.41 -26.57 3.04
C GLU A 343 -2.97 -25.24 3.57
N VAL A 344 -3.13 -24.24 2.71
CA VAL A 344 -3.74 -22.93 3.05
C VAL A 344 -5.24 -22.99 2.81
N GLY A 345 -5.65 -23.20 1.56
CA GLY A 345 -7.03 -23.21 1.14
C GLY A 345 -7.85 -22.04 1.70
N ALA A 346 -9.15 -22.12 1.62
CA ALA A 346 -10.04 -21.09 2.18
C ALA A 346 -9.97 -21.01 3.72
N LYS A 347 -9.70 -22.15 4.39
CA LYS A 347 -9.74 -22.28 5.85
C LYS A 347 -8.60 -21.52 6.56
N HIS A 348 -7.39 -21.54 6.00
CA HIS A 348 -6.21 -20.97 6.62
C HIS A 348 -5.71 -19.68 5.92
N MET A 349 -6.43 -19.19 4.89
CA MET A 349 -6.03 -18.01 4.12
C MET A 349 -5.86 -16.75 4.98
N GLY A 350 -6.69 -16.56 6.00
CA GLY A 350 -6.56 -15.44 6.93
C GLY A 350 -5.21 -15.47 7.69
N SER A 351 -4.82 -16.63 8.21
CA SER A 351 -3.55 -16.80 8.94
C SER A 351 -2.34 -16.73 8.00
N ALA A 352 -2.43 -17.35 6.82
CA ALA A 352 -1.37 -17.36 5.82
C ALA A 352 -1.15 -15.96 5.22
N GLY A 353 -2.23 -15.25 4.90
CA GLY A 353 -2.18 -13.86 4.41
C GLY A 353 -1.65 -12.91 5.46
N GLY A 354 -2.07 -13.04 6.72
CA GLY A 354 -1.53 -12.26 7.84
C GLY A 354 -0.02 -12.48 8.01
N LEU A 355 0.45 -13.73 7.96
CA LEU A 355 1.88 -14.05 8.01
C LEU A 355 2.63 -13.47 6.80
N PHE A 356 2.06 -13.58 5.59
CA PHE A 356 2.63 -13.02 4.37
C PHE A 356 2.84 -11.52 4.49
N PHE A 357 1.81 -10.77 4.86
CA PHE A 357 1.94 -9.31 5.01
C PHE A 357 2.90 -8.94 6.16
N CYS A 358 2.86 -9.66 7.28
CA CYS A 358 3.77 -9.40 8.40
C CYS A 358 5.25 -9.51 7.98
N VAL A 359 5.61 -10.59 7.27
CA VAL A 359 6.98 -10.79 6.77
C VAL A 359 7.31 -9.80 5.65
N SER A 360 6.37 -9.54 4.76
CA SER A 360 6.58 -8.60 3.65
C SER A 360 6.82 -7.17 4.13
N GLU A 361 6.11 -6.71 5.17
CA GLU A 361 6.30 -5.36 5.74
C GLU A 361 7.67 -5.18 6.39
N ILE A 362 8.32 -6.25 6.86
CA ILE A 362 9.74 -6.19 7.25
C ILE A 362 10.59 -5.76 6.06
N GLY A 363 10.34 -6.34 4.87
CA GLY A 363 10.96 -5.89 3.63
C GLY A 363 10.62 -4.44 3.30
N GLY A 364 9.35 -4.05 3.50
CA GLY A 364 8.87 -2.69 3.31
C GLY A 364 9.64 -1.65 4.14
N PHE A 365 9.98 -1.98 5.38
CA PHE A 365 10.88 -1.17 6.22
C PHE A 365 12.32 -1.20 5.73
N MET A 366 12.84 -2.42 5.46
CA MET A 366 14.25 -2.60 5.10
C MET A 366 14.61 -1.90 3.78
N GLY A 367 13.69 -1.88 2.80
CA GLY A 367 13.94 -1.29 1.49
C GLY A 367 14.38 0.17 1.54
N PRO A 368 13.54 1.10 2.02
CA PRO A 368 13.91 2.50 2.13
C PRO A 368 15.14 2.75 3.01
N PHE A 369 15.26 2.01 4.12
CA PHE A 369 16.39 2.11 5.05
C PHE A 369 17.71 1.71 4.38
N MET A 370 17.77 0.54 3.74
CA MET A 370 18.99 0.04 3.10
C MET A 370 19.41 0.93 1.92
N LEU A 371 18.45 1.42 1.10
CA LEU A 371 18.77 2.34 0.03
C LEU A 371 19.41 3.62 0.58
N GLY A 372 18.83 4.24 1.62
CA GLY A 372 19.39 5.42 2.24
C GLY A 372 20.77 5.20 2.86
N ALA A 373 20.96 4.10 3.60
CA ALA A 373 22.24 3.73 4.20
C ALA A 373 23.33 3.48 3.12
N LEU A 374 22.96 2.87 1.99
CA LEU A 374 23.88 2.70 0.86
C LEU A 374 24.28 4.04 0.23
N VAL A 375 23.38 5.02 0.17
CA VAL A 375 23.70 6.36 -0.31
C VAL A 375 24.69 7.04 0.62
N ASP A 376 24.50 6.96 1.94
CA ASP A 376 25.47 7.51 2.92
C ASP A 376 26.86 6.87 2.77
N TRP A 377 26.93 5.59 2.42
CA TRP A 377 28.20 4.86 2.29
C TRP A 377 28.87 5.06 0.93
N THR A 378 28.11 5.14 -0.17
CA THR A 378 28.67 5.15 -1.55
C THR A 378 28.56 6.48 -2.24
N GLY A 379 27.85 7.47 -1.68
CA GLY A 379 27.66 8.79 -2.23
C GLY A 379 26.60 8.91 -3.33
N GLY A 380 25.82 7.82 -3.62
CA GLY A 380 24.79 7.86 -4.66
C GLY A 380 23.87 6.67 -4.69
N PHE A 381 22.77 6.75 -5.48
CA PHE A 381 21.74 5.74 -5.55
C PHE A 381 22.09 4.51 -6.39
N LEU A 382 23.22 4.47 -7.08
CA LEU A 382 23.58 3.35 -7.96
C LEU A 382 23.74 2.03 -7.17
N ALA A 383 24.36 2.08 -5.98
CA ALA A 383 24.49 0.92 -5.10
C ALA A 383 23.11 0.39 -4.64
N GLY A 384 22.17 1.30 -4.36
CA GLY A 384 20.78 0.97 -4.10
C GLY A 384 20.10 0.27 -5.29
N GLY A 385 20.42 0.71 -6.52
CA GLY A 385 19.98 0.03 -7.75
C GLY A 385 20.49 -1.40 -7.86
N TYR A 386 21.77 -1.66 -7.58
CA TYR A 386 22.31 -3.01 -7.53
C TYR A 386 21.62 -3.88 -6.47
N LEU A 387 21.29 -3.31 -5.31
CA LEU A 387 20.51 -4.02 -4.29
C LEU A 387 19.14 -4.44 -4.83
N VAL A 388 18.41 -3.53 -5.49
CA VAL A 388 17.08 -3.83 -6.07
C VAL A 388 17.20 -4.90 -7.16
N VAL A 389 18.21 -4.85 -8.01
CA VAL A 389 18.50 -5.90 -9.00
C VAL A 389 18.79 -7.24 -8.30
N ALA A 390 19.61 -7.26 -7.26
CA ALA A 390 19.91 -8.48 -6.51
C ALA A 390 18.66 -9.10 -5.86
N LEU A 391 17.80 -8.28 -5.25
CA LEU A 391 16.51 -8.71 -4.69
C LEU A 391 15.57 -9.26 -5.78
N SER A 392 15.53 -8.62 -6.95
CA SER A 392 14.73 -9.08 -8.10
C SER A 392 15.25 -10.42 -8.63
N LEU A 393 16.57 -10.61 -8.71
CA LEU A 393 17.19 -11.91 -9.04
C LEU A 393 16.88 -12.95 -7.96
N GLY A 394 16.83 -12.56 -6.69
CA GLY A 394 16.38 -13.43 -5.60
C GLY A 394 14.96 -13.93 -5.81
N ILE A 395 14.02 -13.04 -6.22
CA ILE A 395 12.64 -13.43 -6.58
C ILE A 395 12.66 -14.40 -7.77
N LEU A 396 13.44 -14.10 -8.82
CA LEU A 396 13.59 -14.97 -9.99
C LEU A 396 14.03 -16.39 -9.57
N LEU A 397 15.11 -16.51 -8.78
CA LEU A 397 15.61 -17.80 -8.32
C LEU A 397 14.58 -18.55 -7.46
N MET A 398 13.91 -17.84 -6.53
CA MET A 398 12.88 -18.44 -5.69
C MET A 398 11.67 -18.88 -6.51
N SER A 399 11.28 -18.16 -7.53
CA SER A 399 10.15 -18.51 -8.39
C SER A 399 10.36 -19.81 -9.17
N LEU A 400 11.60 -20.13 -9.52
CA LEU A 400 11.97 -21.39 -10.17
C LEU A 400 11.86 -22.60 -9.21
N LEU A 401 11.85 -22.36 -7.91
CA LEU A 401 11.74 -23.38 -6.87
C LEU A 401 10.28 -23.65 -6.45
N ILE A 402 9.33 -22.88 -6.96
CA ILE A 402 7.90 -23.08 -6.70
C ILE A 402 7.47 -24.38 -7.37
N GLU A 403 6.98 -25.31 -6.56
CA GLU A 403 6.45 -26.59 -7.06
C GLU A 403 5.13 -26.33 -7.80
N LYS A 404 5.05 -26.90 -9.01
CA LYS A 404 3.80 -26.87 -9.78
C LYS A 404 2.73 -27.60 -8.98
N GLN A 405 1.69 -26.88 -8.64
CA GLN A 405 0.54 -27.50 -7.99
C GLN A 405 -0.20 -28.34 -9.03
N ALA A 406 -0.39 -29.63 -8.73
CA ALA A 406 -1.30 -30.45 -9.50
C ALA A 406 -2.71 -29.86 -9.27
N VAL A 407 -3.30 -29.32 -10.33
CA VAL A 407 -4.73 -28.97 -10.32
C VAL A 407 -5.43 -30.31 -10.17
N GLY A 408 -6.03 -30.58 -9.00
CA GLY A 408 -6.93 -31.70 -8.83
C GLY A 408 -8.09 -31.53 -9.83
N GLU A 409 -8.23 -32.52 -10.70
CA GLU A 409 -9.34 -32.65 -11.62
C GLU A 409 -10.69 -32.70 -10.88
#